data_d622874dc73cb6091a61e7427697fd40
#
_entry.id   d622874dc73cb6091a61e7427697fd40
#
_cell.length_a   1.000
_cell.length_b   1.000
_cell.length_c   1.000
_cell.angle_alpha   90.00
_cell.angle_beta   90.00
_cell.angle_gamma   90.00
#
_symmetry.space_group_name_H-M   'P 1'
#
loop_
_entity.id
_entity.type
_entity.pdbx_description
1 polymer ?
#
loop_
_entity_poly.entity_id
_entity_poly.type
_entity_poly.pdbx_seq_one_letter_code
_entity_poly.pdbx_strand_id
1 'polypeptide(L)'
;MNKVILKNLSLCSLAIGAILGVLAAIPYIGGIALFSVLFLSAPLVILFLIMEGKMDITTTKDSIINGAVTGFFANITFSFAYSVVIALVYLIFKYTTNYFLTAMIINSPIWLFIIVVLFIGVLTATTNAFTGFLTYYIINLIRDIYERKHNNEDI
;
A
#
# COMPACT_ATOMS: atom_id res chain seq x y z
N MET A 1 -3.70 19.43 2.22
CA MET A 1 -2.99 18.34 2.96
C MET A 1 -1.79 18.92 3.69
N ASN A 2 -1.65 18.68 4.98
CA ASN A 2 -0.53 19.19 5.79
C ASN A 2 0.77 18.46 5.39
N LYS A 3 1.89 19.21 5.27
CA LYS A 3 3.21 18.64 4.90
C LYS A 3 3.68 17.52 5.86
N VAL A 4 3.33 17.62 7.14
CA VAL A 4 3.68 16.61 8.16
C VAL A 4 2.91 15.31 7.92
N ILE A 5 1.62 15.40 7.62
CA ILE A 5 0.78 14.24 7.30
C ILE A 5 1.29 13.56 6.04
N LEU A 6 1.58 14.31 4.98
CA LEU A 6 2.11 13.77 3.73
C LEU A 6 3.43 13.02 3.95
N LYS A 7 4.34 13.59 4.76
CA LYS A 7 5.61 12.96 5.08
C LYS A 7 5.42 11.63 5.81
N ASN A 8 4.59 11.61 6.86
CA ASN A 8 4.34 10.40 7.64
C ASN A 8 3.64 9.33 6.80
N LEU A 9 2.65 9.73 6.00
CA LEU A 9 1.92 8.85 5.08
C LEU A 9 2.89 8.21 4.07
N SER A 10 3.72 9.02 3.40
CA SER A 10 4.69 8.52 2.43
C SER A 10 5.70 7.58 3.07
N LEU A 11 6.23 7.92 4.25
CA LEU A 11 7.22 7.08 4.93
C LEU A 11 6.65 5.71 5.32
N CYS A 12 5.45 5.68 5.90
CA CYS A 12 4.76 4.42 6.24
C CYS A 12 4.43 3.60 4.99
N SER A 13 3.98 4.27 3.92
CA SER A 13 3.67 3.61 2.65
C SER A 13 4.91 2.97 2.02
N LEU A 14 6.02 3.68 2.01
CA LEU A 14 7.30 3.16 1.51
C LEU A 14 7.76 1.95 2.34
N ALA A 15 7.64 2.00 3.66
CA ALA A 15 8.01 0.89 4.54
C ALA A 15 7.14 -0.36 4.31
N ILE A 16 5.82 -0.19 4.26
CA ILE A 16 4.88 -1.30 3.99
C ILE A 16 5.13 -1.90 2.61
N GLY A 17 5.30 -1.06 1.59
CA GLY A 17 5.60 -1.52 0.24
C GLY A 17 6.89 -2.34 0.18
N ALA A 18 7.96 -1.89 0.82
CA ALA A 18 9.23 -2.62 0.88
C ALA A 18 9.07 -3.99 1.56
N ILE A 19 8.40 -4.06 2.71
CA ILE A 19 8.14 -5.31 3.44
C ILE A 19 7.33 -6.28 2.57
N LEU A 20 6.22 -5.81 2.00
CA LEU A 20 5.37 -6.63 1.13
C LEU A 20 6.11 -7.08 -0.13
N GLY A 21 7.00 -6.23 -0.69
CA GLY A 21 7.82 -6.58 -1.85
C GLY A 21 8.80 -7.71 -1.57
N VAL A 22 9.45 -7.71 -0.40
CA VAL A 22 10.31 -8.81 0.04
C VAL A 22 9.49 -10.08 0.27
N LEU A 23 8.35 -9.99 0.95
CA LEU A 23 7.45 -11.12 1.21
C LEU A 23 6.88 -11.71 -0.08
N ALA A 24 6.65 -10.89 -1.11
CA ALA A 24 6.14 -11.34 -2.40
C ALA A 24 7.09 -12.30 -3.13
N ALA A 25 8.37 -12.27 -2.82
CA ALA A 25 9.35 -13.18 -3.40
C ALA A 25 9.29 -14.60 -2.81
N ILE A 26 8.62 -14.77 -1.67
CA ILE A 26 8.46 -16.08 -1.01
C ILE A 26 7.34 -16.86 -1.73
N PRO A 27 7.60 -18.11 -2.19
CA PRO A 27 6.56 -18.94 -2.78
C PRO A 27 5.35 -19.09 -1.86
N TYR A 28 4.15 -19.13 -2.44
CA TYR A 28 2.83 -19.20 -1.75
C TYR A 28 2.39 -17.89 -1.03
N ILE A 29 3.30 -17.10 -0.47
CA ILE A 29 2.98 -15.82 0.19
C ILE A 29 2.82 -14.70 -0.83
N GLY A 30 3.46 -14.81 -1.98
CA GLY A 30 3.49 -13.76 -3.01
C GLY A 30 2.12 -13.25 -3.44
N GLY A 31 1.14 -14.14 -3.60
CA GLY A 31 -0.24 -13.76 -3.94
C GLY A 31 -0.90 -12.91 -2.85
N ILE A 32 -0.69 -13.25 -1.58
CA ILE A 32 -1.20 -12.51 -0.42
C ILE A 32 -0.53 -11.13 -0.35
N ALA A 33 0.79 -11.06 -0.55
CA ALA A 33 1.53 -9.81 -0.54
C ALA A 33 1.10 -8.88 -1.69
N LEU A 34 0.87 -9.40 -2.90
CA LEU A 34 0.32 -8.67 -4.04
C LEU A 34 -1.10 -8.14 -3.75
N PHE A 35 -1.97 -8.98 -3.21
CA PHE A 35 -3.31 -8.55 -2.80
C PHE A 35 -3.24 -7.45 -1.74
N SER A 36 -2.33 -7.59 -0.77
CA SER A 36 -2.17 -6.61 0.31
C SER A 36 -1.69 -5.26 -0.20
N VAL A 37 -0.74 -5.21 -1.14
CA VAL A 37 -0.30 -3.92 -1.71
C VAL A 37 -1.39 -3.28 -2.55
N LEU A 38 -2.19 -4.07 -3.26
CA LEU A 38 -3.27 -3.57 -4.12
C LEU A 38 -4.45 -2.99 -3.33
N PHE A 39 -4.83 -3.62 -2.22
CA PHE A 39 -6.09 -3.31 -1.54
C PHE A 39 -5.95 -2.90 -0.07
N LEU A 40 -4.92 -3.35 0.62
CA LEU A 40 -4.81 -3.18 2.07
C LEU A 40 -3.79 -2.12 2.49
N SER A 41 -2.95 -1.61 1.58
CA SER A 41 -1.93 -0.61 1.95
C SER A 41 -2.55 0.65 2.55
N ALA A 42 -3.61 1.19 1.94
CA ALA A 42 -4.27 2.39 2.46
C ALA A 42 -4.96 2.15 3.81
N PRO A 43 -5.82 1.13 3.99
CA PRO A 43 -6.39 0.80 5.29
C PRO A 43 -5.34 0.65 6.39
N LEU A 44 -4.27 -0.10 6.13
CA LEU A 44 -3.22 -0.35 7.12
C LEU A 44 -2.47 0.92 7.52
N VAL A 45 -2.03 1.73 6.55
CA VAL A 45 -1.29 2.97 6.83
C VAL A 45 -2.20 4.00 7.50
N ILE A 46 -3.42 4.17 7.02
CA ILE A 46 -4.37 5.13 7.57
C ILE A 46 -4.71 4.78 9.02
N LEU A 47 -5.09 3.52 9.28
CA LEU A 47 -5.41 3.07 10.64
C LEU A 47 -4.21 3.21 11.57
N PHE A 48 -3.01 2.83 11.12
CA PHE A 48 -1.79 2.98 11.90
C PHE A 48 -1.53 4.45 12.30
N LEU A 49 -1.65 5.38 11.34
CA LEU A 49 -1.42 6.81 11.61
C LEU A 49 -2.49 7.42 12.52
N ILE A 50 -3.74 6.95 12.44
CA ILE A 50 -4.80 7.38 13.35
C ILE A 50 -4.51 6.86 14.78
N MET A 51 -4.15 5.61 14.93
CA MET A 51 -3.81 5.01 16.23
C MET A 51 -2.61 5.70 16.89
N GLU A 52 -1.64 6.16 16.09
CA GLU A 52 -0.50 6.95 16.57
C GLU A 52 -0.84 8.44 16.85
N GLY A 53 -2.08 8.86 16.62
CA GLY A 53 -2.49 10.26 16.77
C GLY A 53 -1.81 11.24 15.78
N LYS A 54 -1.23 10.71 14.70
CA LYS A 54 -0.49 11.49 13.70
C LYS A 54 -1.36 11.97 12.54
N MET A 55 -2.56 11.43 12.43
CA MET A 55 -3.51 11.77 11.39
C MET A 55 -4.94 11.69 11.92
N ASP A 56 -5.75 12.67 11.56
CA ASP A 56 -7.20 12.60 11.68
C ASP A 56 -7.82 12.70 10.29
N ILE A 57 -8.84 11.91 10.01
CA ILE A 57 -9.57 11.94 8.75
C ILE A 57 -10.89 12.65 9.00
N THR A 58 -10.97 13.88 8.53
CA THR A 58 -12.13 14.74 8.71
C THR A 58 -13.04 14.77 7.49
N THR A 59 -12.50 14.45 6.30
CA THR A 59 -13.26 14.53 5.04
C THR A 59 -13.07 13.31 4.15
N THR A 60 -14.11 12.97 3.40
CA THR A 60 -14.07 11.94 2.34
C THR A 60 -12.96 12.21 1.31
N LYS A 61 -12.80 13.49 0.93
CA LYS A 61 -11.79 13.89 -0.05
C LYS A 61 -10.38 13.60 0.43
N ASP A 62 -10.07 13.93 1.69
CA ASP A 62 -8.75 13.66 2.26
C ASP A 62 -8.47 12.15 2.33
N SER A 63 -9.47 11.36 2.66
CA SER A 63 -9.35 9.90 2.70
C SER A 63 -9.02 9.29 1.33
N ILE A 64 -9.71 9.74 0.28
CA ILE A 64 -9.45 9.30 -1.10
C ILE A 64 -8.02 9.67 -1.53
N ILE A 65 -7.61 10.92 -1.27
CA ILE A 65 -6.27 11.40 -1.64
C ILE A 65 -5.19 10.64 -0.85
N ASN A 66 -5.38 10.47 0.46
CA ASN A 66 -4.45 9.74 1.31
C ASN A 66 -4.32 8.27 0.88
N GLY A 67 -5.44 7.64 0.52
CA GLY A 67 -5.45 6.30 -0.04
C GLY A 67 -4.68 6.19 -1.36
N ALA A 68 -4.93 7.11 -2.31
CA ALA A 68 -4.23 7.14 -3.59
C ALA A 68 -2.71 7.33 -3.42
N VAL A 69 -2.31 8.28 -2.58
CA VAL A 69 -0.89 8.55 -2.27
C VAL A 69 -0.23 7.32 -1.64
N THR A 70 -0.91 6.70 -0.67
CA THR A 70 -0.42 5.48 -0.01
C THR A 70 -0.21 4.35 -1.01
N GLY A 71 -1.21 4.06 -1.85
CA GLY A 71 -1.12 2.99 -2.84
C GLY A 71 0.00 3.22 -3.84
N PHE A 72 0.16 4.46 -4.32
CA PHE A 72 1.21 4.80 -5.27
C PHE A 72 2.62 4.58 -4.70
N PHE A 73 2.90 5.15 -3.52
CA PHE A 73 4.21 5.02 -2.89
C PHE A 73 4.51 3.59 -2.42
N ALA A 74 3.52 2.89 -1.88
CA ALA A 74 3.67 1.48 -1.51
C ALA A 74 4.01 0.61 -2.73
N ASN A 75 3.36 0.84 -3.88
CA ASN A 75 3.66 0.08 -5.09
C ASN A 75 5.08 0.34 -5.63
N ILE A 76 5.57 1.59 -5.59
CA ILE A 76 6.94 1.89 -6.06
C ILE A 76 7.95 1.09 -5.27
N THR A 77 7.89 1.13 -3.94
CA THR A 77 8.83 0.39 -3.08
C THR A 77 8.60 -1.12 -3.12
N PHE A 78 7.35 -1.57 -3.23
CA PHE A 78 7.01 -2.97 -3.46
C PHE A 78 7.70 -3.50 -4.73
N SER A 79 7.50 -2.83 -5.86
CA SER A 79 8.05 -3.25 -7.15
C SER A 79 9.58 -3.26 -7.14
N PHE A 80 10.19 -2.24 -6.51
CA PHE A 80 11.64 -2.18 -6.38
C PHE A 80 12.17 -3.31 -5.48
N ALA A 81 11.63 -3.47 -4.28
CA ALA A 81 12.07 -4.50 -3.33
C ALA A 81 11.87 -5.92 -3.90
N TYR A 82 10.71 -6.19 -4.49
CA TYR A 82 10.42 -7.46 -5.14
C TYR A 82 11.41 -7.76 -6.28
N SER A 83 11.68 -6.79 -7.14
CA SER A 83 12.61 -6.94 -8.26
C SER A 83 14.04 -7.21 -7.79
N VAL A 84 14.49 -6.51 -6.76
CA VAL A 84 15.83 -6.72 -6.17
C VAL A 84 15.94 -8.13 -5.61
N VAL A 85 14.95 -8.59 -4.85
CA VAL A 85 14.98 -9.95 -4.28
C VAL A 85 14.97 -11.03 -5.37
N ILE A 86 14.10 -10.91 -6.38
CA ILE A 86 14.07 -11.85 -7.52
C ILE A 86 15.40 -11.87 -8.27
N ALA A 87 15.99 -10.68 -8.52
CA ALA A 87 17.29 -10.60 -9.18
C ALA A 87 18.40 -11.29 -8.36
N LEU A 88 18.45 -11.05 -7.05
CA LEU A 88 19.41 -11.71 -6.16
C LEU A 88 19.24 -13.23 -6.10
N VAL A 89 18.00 -13.70 -5.97
CA VAL A 89 17.70 -15.15 -5.99
C VAL A 89 18.15 -15.78 -7.30
N TYR A 90 17.86 -15.13 -8.43
CA TYR A 90 18.30 -15.63 -9.73
C TYR A 90 19.83 -15.62 -9.90
N LEU A 91 20.51 -14.56 -9.47
CA LEU A 91 21.97 -14.45 -9.58
C LEU A 91 22.70 -15.54 -8.75
N ILE A 92 22.21 -15.80 -7.54
CA ILE A 92 22.85 -16.73 -6.60
C ILE A 92 22.50 -18.18 -6.92
N PHE A 93 21.21 -18.47 -7.10
CA PHE A 93 20.72 -19.86 -7.20
C PHE A 93 20.41 -20.29 -8.63
N LYS A 94 20.47 -19.40 -9.62
CA LYS A 94 20.02 -19.63 -11.00
C LYS A 94 18.58 -20.14 -11.09
N TYR A 95 17.79 -19.88 -10.07
CA TYR A 95 16.38 -20.24 -9.94
C TYR A 95 15.51 -18.99 -9.85
N THR A 96 14.30 -19.04 -10.38
CA THR A 96 13.36 -17.94 -10.27
C THR A 96 11.98 -18.44 -9.89
N THR A 97 11.29 -17.67 -9.04
CA THR A 97 9.87 -17.85 -8.70
C THR A 97 8.94 -17.12 -9.67
N ASN A 98 9.48 -16.19 -10.48
CA ASN A 98 8.73 -15.42 -11.43
C ASN A 98 9.52 -15.25 -12.74
N TYR A 99 9.26 -16.14 -13.70
CA TYR A 99 9.94 -16.14 -15.01
C TYR A 99 9.71 -14.86 -15.81
N PHE A 100 8.50 -14.32 -15.77
CA PHE A 100 8.18 -13.08 -16.50
C PHE A 100 9.01 -11.90 -15.98
N LEU A 101 9.00 -11.67 -14.67
CA LEU A 101 9.75 -10.59 -14.06
C LEU A 101 11.28 -10.76 -14.26
N THR A 102 11.77 -11.99 -14.12
CA THR A 102 13.19 -12.29 -14.33
C THR A 102 13.60 -11.99 -15.77
N ALA A 103 12.81 -12.43 -16.75
CA ALA A 103 13.05 -12.13 -18.17
C ALA A 103 13.01 -10.62 -18.44
N MET A 104 12.08 -9.91 -17.81
CA MET A 104 11.97 -8.46 -17.94
C MET A 104 13.20 -7.73 -17.36
N ILE A 105 13.70 -8.15 -16.19
CA ILE A 105 14.89 -7.54 -15.57
C ILE A 105 16.16 -7.79 -16.40
N ILE A 106 16.31 -9.01 -16.98
CA ILE A 106 17.54 -9.40 -17.67
C ILE A 106 17.57 -8.94 -19.12
N ASN A 107 16.43 -9.04 -19.83
CA ASN A 107 16.38 -8.90 -21.28
C ASN A 107 15.72 -7.61 -21.75
N SER A 108 15.06 -6.85 -20.87
CA SER A 108 14.34 -5.65 -21.26
C SER A 108 15.10 -4.38 -20.89
N PRO A 109 14.96 -3.30 -21.68
CA PRO A 109 15.53 -2.02 -21.33
C PRO A 109 14.87 -1.44 -20.07
N ILE A 110 15.63 -0.75 -19.25
CA ILE A 110 15.20 -0.20 -17.94
C ILE A 110 13.96 0.70 -18.04
N TRP A 111 13.78 1.41 -19.15
CA TRP A 111 12.63 2.30 -19.35
C TRP A 111 11.29 1.51 -19.41
N LEU A 112 11.31 0.29 -19.96
CA LEU A 112 10.11 -0.57 -19.98
C LEU A 112 9.70 -0.96 -18.56
N PHE A 113 10.68 -1.32 -17.73
CA PHE A 113 10.44 -1.61 -16.32
C PHE A 113 9.80 -0.40 -15.59
N ILE A 114 10.33 0.79 -15.81
CA ILE A 114 9.80 2.03 -15.22
C ILE A 114 8.34 2.26 -15.65
N ILE A 115 8.03 2.10 -16.94
CA ILE A 115 6.66 2.26 -17.45
C ILE A 115 5.71 1.27 -16.77
N VAL A 116 6.10 -0.01 -16.65
CA VAL A 116 5.27 -1.04 -16.02
C VAL A 116 5.04 -0.71 -14.53
N VAL A 117 6.09 -0.30 -13.81
CA VAL A 117 5.97 0.10 -12.40
C VAL A 117 5.04 1.30 -12.23
N LEU A 118 5.14 2.31 -13.09
CA LEU A 118 4.25 3.47 -13.04
C LEU A 118 2.81 3.09 -13.37
N PHE A 119 2.59 2.25 -14.38
CA PHE A 119 1.25 1.79 -14.75
C PHE A 119 0.58 1.02 -13.61
N ILE A 120 1.28 0.05 -13.02
CA ILE A 120 0.79 -0.68 -11.84
C ILE A 120 0.61 0.29 -10.66
N GLY A 121 1.48 1.28 -10.51
CA GLY A 121 1.38 2.32 -9.50
C GLY A 121 0.08 3.12 -9.59
N VAL A 122 -0.35 3.48 -10.78
CA VAL A 122 -1.64 4.16 -11.01
C VAL A 122 -2.81 3.25 -10.65
N LEU A 123 -2.78 1.98 -11.04
CA LEU A 123 -3.80 0.99 -10.67
C LEU A 123 -3.88 0.83 -9.14
N THR A 124 -2.74 0.68 -8.49
CA THR A 124 -2.65 0.54 -7.04
C THR A 124 -3.12 1.81 -6.32
N ALA A 125 -2.81 3.00 -6.85
CA ALA A 125 -3.32 4.25 -6.34
C ALA A 125 -4.85 4.33 -6.42
N THR A 126 -5.43 3.91 -7.54
CA THR A 126 -6.90 3.92 -7.74
C THR A 126 -7.60 2.96 -6.79
N THR A 127 -7.13 1.73 -6.65
CA THR A 127 -7.72 0.74 -5.73
C THR A 127 -7.56 1.18 -4.27
N ASN A 128 -6.41 1.73 -3.89
CA ASN A 128 -6.18 2.23 -2.54
C ASN A 128 -6.93 3.55 -2.25
N ALA A 129 -7.22 4.36 -3.24
CA ALA A 129 -8.14 5.50 -3.09
C ALA A 129 -9.54 5.02 -2.66
N PHE A 130 -10.05 3.97 -3.31
CA PHE A 130 -11.33 3.37 -2.98
C PHE A 130 -11.31 2.72 -1.59
N THR A 131 -10.30 1.92 -1.26
CA THR A 131 -10.21 1.30 0.06
C THR A 131 -9.94 2.31 1.18
N GLY A 132 -9.25 3.41 0.89
CA GLY A 132 -9.12 4.55 1.79
C GLY A 132 -10.48 5.20 2.08
N PHE A 133 -11.30 5.40 1.05
CA PHE A 133 -12.70 5.87 1.22
C PHE A 133 -13.51 4.92 2.11
N LEU A 134 -13.44 3.60 1.85
CA LEU A 134 -14.12 2.62 2.68
C LEU A 134 -13.65 2.66 4.14
N THR A 135 -12.36 2.83 4.36
CA THR A 135 -11.79 2.95 5.71
C THR A 135 -12.39 4.14 6.46
N TYR A 136 -12.49 5.29 5.81
CA TYR A 136 -13.13 6.48 6.38
C TYR A 136 -14.59 6.21 6.76
N TYR A 137 -15.34 5.57 5.86
CA TYR A 137 -16.74 5.25 6.11
C TYR A 137 -16.92 4.32 7.30
N ILE A 138 -16.08 3.28 7.40
CA ILE A 138 -16.11 2.33 8.52
C ILE A 138 -15.76 3.01 9.85
N ILE A 139 -14.74 3.87 9.87
CA ILE A 139 -14.33 4.60 11.09
C ILE A 139 -15.47 5.49 11.58
N ASN A 140 -16.12 6.23 10.69
CA ASN A 140 -17.25 7.09 11.06
C ASN A 140 -18.44 6.27 11.57
N LEU A 141 -18.75 5.16 10.91
CA LEU A 141 -19.82 4.27 11.35
C LEU A 141 -19.58 3.73 12.78
N ILE A 142 -18.35 3.33 13.07
CA ILE A 142 -17.96 2.86 14.41
C ILE A 142 -18.09 3.99 15.44
N ARG A 143 -17.65 5.20 15.09
CA ARG A 143 -17.75 6.38 15.96
C ARG A 143 -19.22 6.71 16.27
N ASP A 144 -20.09 6.74 15.27
CA ASP A 144 -21.52 7.01 15.43
C ASP A 144 -22.22 5.96 16.33
N ILE A 145 -21.86 4.69 16.18
CA ILE A 145 -22.40 3.61 17.02
C ILE A 145 -21.94 3.80 18.48
N TYR A 146 -20.68 4.14 18.69
CA TYR A 146 -20.13 4.35 20.03
C TYR A 146 -20.79 5.54 20.73
N GLU A 147 -20.97 6.65 20.04
CA GLU A 147 -21.62 7.86 20.58
C GLU A 147 -23.09 7.59 20.94
N ARG A 148 -23.84 6.86 20.10
CA ARG A 148 -25.24 6.47 20.40
C ARG A 148 -25.35 5.59 21.62
N LYS A 149 -24.40 4.70 21.83
CA LYS A 149 -24.41 3.81 22.98
C LYS A 149 -24.18 4.59 24.28
N HIS A 150 -23.22 5.51 24.32
CA HIS A 150 -22.94 6.35 25.50
C HIS A 150 -24.10 7.28 25.85
N ASN A 151 -24.70 7.92 24.86
CA ASN A 151 -25.84 8.80 25.07
C ASN A 151 -27.10 8.09 25.59
N ASN A 152 -27.21 6.76 25.41
CA ASN A 152 -28.33 5.95 25.93
C ASN A 152 -28.05 5.40 27.35
N GLU A 153 -26.81 5.44 27.83
CA GLU A 153 -26.45 5.01 29.20
C GLU A 153 -26.55 6.17 30.20
N ASP A 154 -26.65 7.42 29.72
CA ASP A 154 -26.78 8.63 30.56
C ASP A 154 -28.24 9.07 30.79
N ILE A 155 -29.25 8.27 30.38
CA ILE A 155 -30.69 8.47 30.62
C ILE A 155 -31.20 7.41 31.58
#